data_b2f9f9931e7bddba7b900d7b65e30f2b
#
_entry.id   b2f9f9931e7bddba7b900d7b65e30f2b
#
_cell.length_a   1.000
_cell.length_b   1.000
_cell.length_c   1.000
_cell.angle_alpha   90.00
_cell.angle_beta   90.00
_cell.angle_gamma   90.00
#
_symmetry.space_group_name_H-M   'P 1'
#
loop_
_entity.id
_entity.type
_entity.pdbx_description
1 polymer ?
#
loop_
_entity_poly.entity_id
_entity_poly.type
_entity_poly.pdbx_seq_one_letter_code
_entity_poly.pdbx_strand_id
1 'polypeptide(L)'
;MSDTKALVRLKKKLTLENLWLYIIKIMLDEAKPLKAYDVKVRLRERFSINPPAVTVYTVIYRMNREGLLAKKTVKEEALYEPTSKGVEAFKQGVLFIEETLAKLKI
;
A
#
# COMPACT_ATOMS: atom_id res chain seq x y z
N MET A 1 -22.13 13.63 11.44
CA MET A 1 -21.61 13.33 12.78
C MET A 1 -20.10 13.23 12.75
N SER A 2 -19.43 13.86 13.70
CA SER A 2 -17.97 13.83 13.74
C SER A 2 -17.46 12.50 14.30
N ASP A 3 -16.37 11.99 13.74
CA ASP A 3 -15.71 10.82 14.29
C ASP A 3 -15.05 11.16 15.62
N THR A 4 -14.96 10.16 16.51
CA THR A 4 -14.18 10.31 17.74
C THR A 4 -12.69 10.34 17.36
N LYS A 5 -11.85 10.88 18.26
CA LYS A 5 -10.40 10.88 18.05
C LYS A 5 -9.86 9.46 17.87
N ALA A 6 -10.39 8.50 18.63
CA ALA A 6 -9.97 7.11 18.52
C ALA A 6 -10.27 6.55 17.14
N LEU A 7 -11.47 6.80 16.60
CA LEU A 7 -11.83 6.30 15.27
C LEU A 7 -11.02 6.97 14.18
N VAL A 8 -10.77 8.28 14.30
CA VAL A 8 -9.90 8.99 13.34
C VAL A 8 -8.50 8.36 13.31
N ARG A 9 -7.95 8.04 14.47
CA ARG A 9 -6.64 7.40 14.57
C ARG A 9 -6.65 6.02 13.92
N LEU A 10 -7.68 5.22 14.19
CA LEU A 10 -7.81 3.90 13.59
C LEU A 10 -7.82 3.98 12.07
N LYS A 11 -8.62 4.88 11.51
CA LYS A 11 -8.70 5.06 10.06
C LYS A 11 -7.34 5.43 9.48
N LYS A 12 -6.62 6.35 10.13
CA LYS A 12 -5.31 6.77 9.66
C LYS A 12 -4.29 5.63 9.75
N LYS A 13 -4.29 4.88 10.84
CA LYS A 13 -3.36 3.76 11.03
C LYS A 13 -3.57 2.67 10.00
N LEU A 14 -4.82 2.39 9.64
CA LEU A 14 -5.14 1.35 8.66
C LEU A 14 -5.02 1.81 7.21
N THR A 15 -4.82 3.11 6.97
CA THR A 15 -4.68 3.64 5.60
C THR A 15 -3.33 4.32 5.42
N LEU A 16 -3.22 5.60 5.78
CA LEU A 16 -2.02 6.40 5.51
C LEU A 16 -0.75 5.85 6.13
N GLU A 17 -0.83 5.20 7.27
CA GLU A 17 0.35 4.66 7.94
C GLU A 17 0.65 3.21 7.55
N ASN A 18 -0.13 2.64 6.64
CA ASN A 18 0.07 1.28 6.13
C ASN A 18 -0.15 1.22 4.63
N LEU A 19 0.35 2.22 3.91
CA LEU A 19 0.17 2.33 2.46
C LEU A 19 0.71 1.11 1.71
N TRP A 20 1.72 0.44 2.24
CA TRP A 20 2.33 -0.71 1.57
C TRP A 20 1.32 -1.79 1.18
N LEU A 21 0.31 -2.02 2.03
CA LEU A 21 -0.74 -3.00 1.77
C LEU A 21 -1.52 -2.65 0.50
N TYR A 22 -1.93 -1.39 0.40
CA TYR A 22 -2.72 -0.91 -0.74
C TYR A 22 -1.88 -0.86 -2.00
N ILE A 23 -0.60 -0.52 -1.87
CA ILE A 23 0.32 -0.45 -3.01
C ILE A 23 0.50 -1.85 -3.61
N ILE A 24 0.74 -2.86 -2.79
CA ILE A 24 0.86 -4.24 -3.28
C ILE A 24 -0.44 -4.69 -3.94
N LYS A 25 -1.59 -4.40 -3.33
CA LYS A 25 -2.90 -4.75 -3.90
C LYS A 25 -3.08 -4.16 -5.29
N ILE A 26 -2.76 -2.88 -5.45
CA ILE A 26 -2.85 -2.20 -6.74
C ILE A 26 -1.99 -2.90 -7.78
N MET A 27 -0.74 -3.19 -7.44
CA MET A 27 0.19 -3.81 -8.37
C MET A 27 -0.21 -5.24 -8.74
N LEU A 28 -0.76 -6.00 -7.79
CA LEU A 28 -1.25 -7.34 -8.07
C LEU A 28 -2.44 -7.32 -9.02
N ASP A 29 -3.35 -6.37 -8.82
CA ASP A 29 -4.55 -6.26 -9.66
C ASP A 29 -4.22 -5.82 -11.07
N GLU A 30 -3.25 -4.91 -11.25
CA GLU A 30 -2.89 -4.44 -12.57
C GLU A 30 -1.92 -5.38 -13.29
N ALA A 31 -1.24 -6.25 -12.53
CA ALA A 31 -0.37 -7.29 -13.07
C ALA A 31 0.70 -6.79 -14.04
N LYS A 32 1.21 -5.57 -13.81
CA LYS A 32 2.29 -4.97 -14.59
C LYS A 32 3.09 -4.02 -13.70
N PRO A 33 4.36 -3.76 -14.03
CA PRO A 33 5.13 -2.76 -13.29
C PRO A 33 4.52 -1.37 -13.42
N LEU A 34 4.59 -0.58 -12.36
CA LEU A 34 3.98 0.75 -12.30
C LEU A 34 4.99 1.80 -11.86
N LYS A 35 4.79 3.02 -12.34
CA LYS A 35 5.53 4.18 -11.86
C LYS A 35 4.96 4.60 -10.50
N ALA A 36 5.79 5.24 -9.68
CA ALA A 36 5.33 5.76 -8.39
C ALA A 36 4.15 6.72 -8.55
N TYR A 37 4.17 7.55 -9.59
CA TYR A 37 3.07 8.49 -9.84
C TYR A 37 1.75 7.74 -10.11
N ASP A 38 1.81 6.67 -10.90
CA ASP A 38 0.61 5.86 -11.19
C ASP A 38 0.03 5.28 -9.90
N VAL A 39 0.90 4.84 -8.99
CA VAL A 39 0.47 4.31 -7.70
C VAL A 39 -0.26 5.39 -6.91
N LYS A 40 0.26 6.62 -6.89
CA LYS A 40 -0.40 7.73 -6.22
C LYS A 40 -1.82 7.94 -6.77
N VAL A 41 -1.96 7.95 -8.08
CA VAL A 41 -3.26 8.13 -8.74
C VAL A 41 -4.22 7.01 -8.36
N ARG A 42 -3.75 5.77 -8.40
CA ARG A 42 -4.59 4.60 -8.06
C ARG A 42 -5.02 4.58 -6.61
N LEU A 43 -4.16 5.01 -5.69
CA LEU A 43 -4.53 5.11 -4.27
C LEU A 43 -5.74 6.01 -4.10
N ARG A 44 -5.73 7.15 -4.77
CA ARG A 44 -6.85 8.10 -4.71
C ARG A 44 -8.11 7.52 -5.37
N GLU A 45 -7.96 7.00 -6.59
CA GLU A 45 -9.10 6.54 -7.37
C GLU A 45 -9.77 5.30 -6.77
N ARG A 46 -8.98 4.37 -6.28
CA ARG A 46 -9.51 3.07 -5.83
C ARG A 46 -9.85 3.02 -4.34
N PHE A 47 -9.12 3.75 -3.52
CA PHE A 47 -9.24 3.65 -2.07
C PHE A 47 -9.55 4.97 -1.38
N SER A 48 -9.66 6.05 -2.15
CA SER A 48 -9.87 7.40 -1.60
C SER A 48 -8.77 7.79 -0.61
N ILE A 49 -7.55 7.28 -0.82
CA ILE A 49 -6.39 7.62 -0.01
C ILE A 49 -5.53 8.57 -0.84
N ASN A 50 -5.33 9.79 -0.35
CA ASN A 50 -4.67 10.82 -1.14
C ASN A 50 -3.48 11.43 -0.38
N PRO A 51 -2.39 10.68 -0.15
CA PRO A 51 -1.19 11.21 0.49
C PRO A 51 -0.42 12.13 -0.47
N PRO A 52 0.43 13.02 0.06
CA PRO A 52 1.31 13.80 -0.80
C PRO A 52 2.23 12.90 -1.62
N ALA A 53 2.64 13.37 -2.81
CA ALA A 53 3.51 12.60 -3.70
C ALA A 53 4.80 12.16 -2.99
N VAL A 54 5.39 13.04 -2.19
CA VAL A 54 6.64 12.73 -1.50
C VAL A 54 6.45 11.55 -0.52
N THR A 55 5.28 11.43 0.09
CA THR A 55 4.98 10.31 0.98
C THR A 55 4.93 9.00 0.21
N VAL A 56 4.27 9.00 -0.96
CA VAL A 56 4.17 7.80 -1.80
C VAL A 56 5.57 7.36 -2.25
N TYR A 57 6.39 8.30 -2.72
CA TYR A 57 7.74 7.99 -3.16
C TYR A 57 8.60 7.43 -2.03
N THR A 58 8.48 8.00 -0.84
CA THR A 58 9.23 7.53 0.33
C THR A 58 8.83 6.10 0.70
N VAL A 59 7.54 5.81 0.70
CA VAL A 59 7.04 4.47 1.02
C VAL A 59 7.54 3.46 -0.02
N ILE A 60 7.41 3.79 -1.31
CA ILE A 60 7.88 2.90 -2.37
C ILE A 60 9.39 2.65 -2.26
N TYR A 61 10.16 3.69 -1.96
CA TYR A 61 11.59 3.55 -1.76
C TYR A 61 11.91 2.59 -0.60
N ARG A 62 11.21 2.74 0.52
CA ARG A 62 11.39 1.84 1.67
C ARG A 62 11.00 0.40 1.34
N MET A 63 9.90 0.23 0.62
CA MET A 63 9.45 -1.10 0.20
C MET A 63 10.50 -1.76 -0.72
N ASN A 64 11.09 -0.99 -1.60
CA ASN A 64 12.15 -1.49 -2.46
C ASN A 64 13.37 -1.91 -1.63
N ARG A 65 13.75 -1.11 -0.66
CA ARG A 65 14.88 -1.41 0.23
C ARG A 65 14.64 -2.66 1.07
N GLU A 66 13.41 -2.87 1.52
CA GLU A 66 13.05 -4.07 2.29
C GLU A 66 12.92 -5.32 1.41
N GLY A 67 12.96 -5.16 0.11
CA GLY A 67 12.80 -6.28 -0.80
C GLY A 67 11.35 -6.66 -1.07
N LEU A 68 10.40 -5.78 -0.74
CA LEU A 68 8.98 -6.02 -1.02
C LEU A 68 8.63 -5.67 -2.46
N LEU A 69 9.39 -4.76 -3.07
CA LEU A 69 9.26 -4.38 -4.47
C LEU A 69 10.60 -4.52 -5.17
N ALA A 70 10.54 -4.83 -6.46
CA ALA A 70 11.69 -4.79 -7.35
C ALA A 70 11.55 -3.60 -8.28
N LYS A 71 12.66 -2.93 -8.54
CA LYS A 71 12.71 -1.76 -9.42
C LYS A 71 13.28 -2.16 -10.77
N LYS A 72 12.62 -1.71 -11.84
CA LYS A 72 13.12 -1.84 -13.20
C LYS A 72 13.24 -0.44 -13.79
N THR A 73 14.27 -0.21 -14.59
CA THR A 73 14.41 1.05 -15.31
C THR A 73 14.17 0.79 -16.79
N VAL A 74 13.13 1.41 -17.35
CA VAL A 74 12.79 1.28 -18.77
C VAL A 74 12.71 2.69 -19.34
N LYS A 75 13.55 2.98 -20.36
CA LYS A 75 13.60 4.30 -20.99
C LYS A 75 13.73 5.42 -19.97
N GLU A 76 14.66 5.25 -19.03
CA GLU A 76 14.97 6.20 -17.98
C GLU A 76 13.87 6.38 -16.93
N GLU A 77 12.80 5.58 -16.99
CA GLU A 77 11.74 5.63 -16.00
C GLU A 77 11.87 4.46 -15.02
N ALA A 78 11.64 4.74 -13.73
CA ALA A 78 11.63 3.72 -12.70
C ALA A 78 10.24 3.10 -12.62
N LEU A 79 10.18 1.79 -12.77
CA LEU A 79 8.96 1.00 -12.63
C LEU A 79 9.14 0.02 -11.48
N TYR A 80 8.06 -0.26 -10.77
CA TYR A 80 8.10 -1.14 -9.59
C TYR A 80 7.08 -2.25 -9.70
N GLU A 81 7.43 -3.42 -9.18
CA GLU A 81 6.54 -4.56 -9.13
C GLU A 81 6.78 -5.35 -7.85
N PRO A 82 5.79 -6.10 -7.33
CA PRO A 82 5.98 -6.87 -6.11
C PRO A 82 6.96 -8.01 -6.33
N THR A 83 7.75 -8.28 -5.30
CA THR A 83 8.59 -9.49 -5.24
C THR A 83 7.77 -10.61 -4.60
N SER A 84 8.31 -11.84 -4.61
CA SER A 84 7.70 -12.95 -3.88
C SER A 84 7.56 -12.63 -2.39
N LYS A 85 8.57 -11.96 -1.83
CA LYS A 85 8.54 -11.53 -0.44
C LYS A 85 7.42 -10.52 -0.19
N GLY A 86 7.24 -9.58 -1.13
CA GLY A 86 6.18 -8.58 -1.03
C GLY A 86 4.79 -9.20 -1.07
N VAL A 87 4.58 -10.15 -1.99
CA VAL A 87 3.29 -10.84 -2.11
C VAL A 87 3.00 -11.64 -0.84
N GLU A 88 4.01 -12.33 -0.30
CA GLU A 88 3.83 -13.11 0.93
C GLU A 88 3.51 -12.20 2.11
N ALA A 89 4.23 -11.09 2.26
CA ALA A 89 3.95 -10.13 3.32
C ALA A 89 2.53 -9.58 3.21
N PHE A 90 2.07 -9.31 1.99
CA PHE A 90 0.71 -8.83 1.75
C PHE A 90 -0.32 -9.86 2.22
N LYS A 91 -0.14 -11.12 1.84
CA LYS A 91 -1.05 -12.20 2.24
C LYS A 91 -1.12 -12.34 3.76
N GLN A 92 0.04 -12.29 4.42
CA GLN A 92 0.09 -12.36 5.88
C GLN A 92 -0.57 -11.15 6.52
N GLY A 93 -0.41 -9.96 5.94
CA GLY A 93 -1.05 -8.75 6.44
C GLY A 93 -2.57 -8.83 6.35
N VAL A 94 -3.09 -9.30 5.22
CA VAL A 94 -4.54 -9.48 5.05
C VAL A 94 -5.08 -10.51 6.03
N LEU A 95 -4.38 -11.63 6.19
CA LEU A 95 -4.77 -12.67 7.15
C LEU A 95 -4.81 -12.13 8.58
N PHE A 96 -3.81 -11.34 8.95
CA PHE A 96 -3.78 -10.72 10.27
C PHE A 96 -4.98 -9.81 10.51
N ILE A 97 -5.34 -9.02 9.50
CA ILE A 97 -6.50 -8.12 9.58
C ILE A 97 -7.79 -8.95 9.74
N GLU A 98 -7.94 -10.02 8.96
CA GLU A 98 -9.10 -10.91 9.07
C GLU A 98 -9.22 -11.54 10.46
N GLU A 99 -8.12 -12.06 10.98
CA GLU A 99 -8.10 -12.68 12.30
C GLU A 99 -8.40 -11.65 13.40
N THR A 100 -7.87 -10.45 13.26
CA THR A 100 -8.12 -9.38 14.22
C THR A 100 -9.58 -8.97 14.20
N LEU A 101 -10.14 -8.82 12.99
CA LEU A 101 -11.55 -8.48 12.84
C LEU A 101 -12.44 -9.56 13.47
N ALA A 102 -12.11 -10.84 13.24
CA ALA A 102 -12.89 -11.94 13.81
C ALA A 102 -12.90 -11.89 15.34
N LYS A 103 -11.77 -11.53 15.96
CA LYS A 103 -11.69 -11.41 17.42
C LYS A 103 -12.48 -10.22 17.97
N LEU A 104 -12.67 -9.19 17.16
CA LEU A 104 -13.37 -7.98 17.59
C LEU A 104 -14.88 -8.05 17.37
N LYS A 105 -15.34 -8.93 16.51
CA LYS A 105 -16.77 -9.08 16.23
C LYS A 105 -17.48 -9.72 17.41
N ILE A 106 -18.67 -9.21 17.65
CA ILE A 106 -19.53 -9.71 18.74
C ILE A 106 -20.34 -10.90 18.26
#